data_83c16c1ffeb113fd50de0c70f8701ebb
#
_entry.id   83c16c1ffeb113fd50de0c70f8701ebb
#
_cell.length_a   1.000
_cell.length_b   1.000
_cell.length_c   1.000
_cell.angle_alpha   90.00
_cell.angle_beta   90.00
_cell.angle_gamma   90.00
#
_symmetry.space_group_name_H-M   'P 1'
#
loop_
_entity.id
_entity.type
_entity.pdbx_description
1 polymer ?
#
loop_
_entity_poly.entity_id
_entity_poly.type
_entity_poly.pdbx_seq_one_letter_code
_entity_poly.pdbx_strand_id
1 'polypeptide(L)'
;MNFLKNKQTRSDFITYGLVILAFLVVFFMQTNHMIPRMFAGQLVPITAYIVMAISLNLVVGIAGDLSLGHAGFMSIGAYTGIVTAVSMQAAGAPQTLALVASIVVGAFFAAVAGFIIGIPVLRLRGDYLAIVTLAFGEIIKEVVTCLIVGVDAHGLHVIFNLKGNATVNDLHLMDGGIAIIKGAQGASGVSTYSTFVAGFVLIMIALVVVLNLVRSRTGRAIEAVRDNRIAAESVGISVTKYRMIAFVVSAALAGAAGALFGGNFSQLSATKFDFNTSILILVFVVLGGLGNMRGSVIAAAVLTILPEALREFSDYRMLVYAIVLILVMICTNSPQIQGFIARFKPKKKGEVEANV
;
A
#
# COMPACT_ATOMS: atom_id res chain seq x y z
N MET A 1 -2.08 -25.89 -25.62
CA MET A 1 -0.98 -25.49 -24.72
C MET A 1 -0.17 -24.33 -25.34
N ASN A 2 -0.82 -23.14 -25.50
CA ASN A 2 -0.23 -21.96 -26.18
C ASN A 2 -0.25 -20.69 -25.28
N PHE A 3 -0.36 -20.85 -23.95
CA PHE A 3 -0.42 -19.71 -23.01
C PHE A 3 0.88 -18.91 -22.90
N LEU A 4 2.02 -19.49 -23.22
CA LEU A 4 3.34 -18.83 -23.12
C LEU A 4 3.74 -17.98 -24.34
N LYS A 5 2.96 -17.99 -25.42
CA LYS A 5 3.24 -17.18 -26.63
C LYS A 5 2.83 -15.71 -26.51
N ASN A 6 2.00 -15.35 -25.53
CA ASN A 6 1.57 -13.95 -25.36
C ASN A 6 2.62 -13.17 -24.58
N LYS A 7 3.23 -12.12 -25.20
CA LYS A 7 4.31 -11.29 -24.64
C LYS A 7 3.96 -10.71 -23.27
N GLN A 8 2.68 -10.40 -23.04
CA GLN A 8 2.15 -9.90 -21.76
C GLN A 8 2.10 -10.99 -20.69
N THR A 9 1.64 -12.20 -21.00
CA THR A 9 1.60 -13.33 -20.05
C THR A 9 3.00 -13.71 -19.58
N ARG A 10 3.98 -13.75 -20.49
CA ARG A 10 5.39 -13.97 -20.16
C ARG A 10 5.94 -12.87 -19.25
N SER A 11 5.47 -11.63 -19.45
CA SER A 11 5.81 -10.48 -18.62
C SER A 11 5.40 -10.69 -17.17
N ASP A 12 4.18 -11.19 -16.90
CA ASP A 12 3.69 -11.37 -15.53
C ASP A 12 4.34 -12.56 -14.84
N PHE A 13 4.56 -13.67 -15.55
CA PHE A 13 5.33 -14.80 -15.01
C PHE A 13 6.72 -14.36 -14.52
N ILE A 14 7.38 -13.45 -15.24
CA ILE A 14 8.64 -12.87 -14.81
C ILE A 14 8.45 -12.04 -13.53
N THR A 15 7.34 -11.31 -13.39
CA THR A 15 7.06 -10.53 -12.17
C THR A 15 6.84 -11.43 -10.97
N TYR A 16 6.00 -12.47 -11.11
CA TYR A 16 5.83 -13.47 -10.05
C TYR A 16 7.14 -14.17 -9.70
N GLY A 17 7.89 -14.61 -10.71
CA GLY A 17 9.18 -15.26 -10.52
C GLY A 17 10.20 -14.40 -9.77
N LEU A 18 10.27 -13.10 -10.10
CA LEU A 18 11.16 -12.15 -9.43
C LEU A 18 10.77 -11.97 -7.95
N VAL A 19 9.47 -11.81 -7.66
CA VAL A 19 8.98 -11.66 -6.29
C VAL A 19 9.21 -12.92 -5.47
N ILE A 20 8.94 -14.11 -6.05
CA ILE A 20 9.19 -15.39 -5.39
C ILE A 20 10.69 -15.58 -5.12
N LEU A 21 11.55 -15.28 -6.10
CA LEU A 21 12.99 -15.39 -5.94
C LEU A 21 13.52 -14.45 -4.85
N ALA A 22 13.07 -13.19 -4.86
CA ALA A 22 13.43 -12.22 -3.82
C ALA A 22 12.99 -12.70 -2.43
N PHE A 23 11.77 -13.25 -2.32
CA PHE A 23 11.28 -13.81 -1.07
C PHE A 23 12.14 -14.99 -0.59
N LEU A 24 12.45 -15.94 -1.47
CA LEU A 24 13.25 -17.11 -1.11
C LEU A 24 14.66 -16.72 -0.62
N VAL A 25 15.28 -15.73 -1.26
CA VAL A 25 16.59 -15.22 -0.84
C VAL A 25 16.49 -14.60 0.56
N VAL A 26 15.53 -13.70 0.78
CA VAL A 26 15.36 -13.03 2.09
C VAL A 26 14.96 -14.02 3.17
N PHE A 27 14.06 -14.96 2.86
CA PHE A 27 13.64 -16.01 3.78
C PHE A 27 14.80 -16.93 4.18
N PHE A 28 15.64 -17.35 3.21
CA PHE A 28 16.85 -18.11 3.47
C PHE A 28 17.84 -17.35 4.37
N MET A 29 18.06 -16.07 4.09
CA MET A 29 18.92 -15.22 4.93
C MET A 29 18.37 -15.05 6.34
N GLN A 30 17.04 -14.92 6.48
CA GLN A 30 16.37 -14.81 7.79
C GLN A 30 16.50 -16.09 8.59
N THR A 31 16.29 -17.28 7.96
CA THR A 31 16.37 -18.58 8.62
C THR A 31 17.79 -18.90 9.09
N ASN A 32 18.81 -18.49 8.33
CA ASN A 32 20.22 -18.65 8.70
C ASN A 32 20.75 -17.54 9.64
N HIS A 33 19.88 -16.70 10.21
CA HIS A 33 20.26 -15.60 11.09
C HIS A 33 21.32 -14.64 10.50
N MET A 34 21.41 -14.54 9.16
CA MET A 34 22.33 -13.65 8.47
C MET A 34 21.84 -12.19 8.43
N ILE A 35 20.55 -11.96 8.71
CA ILE A 35 19.96 -10.63 8.73
C ILE A 35 20.12 -10.03 10.12
N PRO A 36 20.76 -8.85 10.27
CA PRO A 36 20.81 -8.13 11.54
C PRO A 36 19.39 -7.89 12.08
N ARG A 37 19.22 -7.94 13.41
CA ARG A 37 17.91 -7.74 14.07
C ARG A 37 17.19 -6.46 13.64
N MET A 38 17.95 -5.44 13.33
CA MET A 38 17.48 -4.15 12.85
C MET A 38 16.73 -4.26 11.51
N PHE A 39 17.31 -4.95 10.54
CA PHE A 39 16.68 -5.21 9.25
C PHE A 39 15.53 -6.21 9.35
N ALA A 40 15.61 -7.16 10.27
CA ALA A 40 14.53 -8.13 10.51
C ALA A 40 13.21 -7.43 10.91
N GLY A 41 13.27 -6.36 11.71
CA GLY A 41 12.09 -5.56 12.07
C GLY A 41 11.49 -4.76 10.91
N GLN A 42 12.24 -4.52 9.84
CA GLN A 42 11.79 -3.77 8.66
C GLN A 42 11.17 -4.68 7.57
N LEU A 43 11.31 -6.00 7.68
CA LEU A 43 10.81 -6.91 6.63
C LEU A 43 9.29 -6.81 6.42
N VAL A 44 8.51 -6.71 7.50
CA VAL A 44 7.04 -6.56 7.41
C VAL A 44 6.65 -5.18 6.85
N PRO A 45 7.18 -4.04 7.33
CA PRO A 45 6.98 -2.73 6.70
C PRO A 45 7.30 -2.70 5.22
N ILE A 46 8.42 -3.32 4.78
CA ILE A 46 8.78 -3.40 3.36
C ILE A 46 7.68 -4.09 2.55
N THR A 47 7.18 -5.23 3.01
CA THR A 47 6.10 -5.95 2.31
C THR A 47 4.81 -5.13 2.27
N ALA A 48 4.46 -4.43 3.34
CA ALA A 48 3.31 -3.54 3.38
C ALA A 48 3.45 -2.38 2.38
N TYR A 49 4.59 -1.71 2.31
CA TYR A 49 4.85 -0.64 1.35
C TYR A 49 4.88 -1.13 -0.11
N ILE A 50 5.33 -2.37 -0.37
CA ILE A 50 5.22 -2.98 -1.70
C ILE A 50 3.74 -3.12 -2.11
N VAL A 51 2.87 -3.61 -1.21
CA VAL A 51 1.43 -3.72 -1.49
C VAL A 51 0.82 -2.33 -1.68
N MET A 52 1.21 -1.34 -0.88
CA MET A 52 0.79 0.05 -1.05
C MET A 52 1.19 0.61 -2.42
N ALA A 53 2.42 0.35 -2.89
CA ALA A 53 2.87 0.79 -4.21
C ALA A 53 2.10 0.09 -5.35
N ILE A 54 1.80 -1.21 -5.23
CA ILE A 54 0.98 -1.96 -6.19
C ILE A 54 -0.43 -1.36 -6.24
N SER A 55 -1.03 -1.10 -5.07
CA SER A 55 -2.39 -0.56 -4.95
C SER A 55 -2.49 0.87 -5.50
N LEU A 56 -1.54 1.74 -5.18
CA LEU A 56 -1.53 3.11 -5.69
C LEU A 56 -1.24 3.15 -7.20
N ASN A 57 -0.38 2.26 -7.72
CA ASN A 57 -0.11 2.17 -9.14
C ASN A 57 -1.35 1.76 -9.96
N LEU A 58 -2.31 1.05 -9.38
CA LEU A 58 -3.60 0.78 -10.02
C LEU A 58 -4.38 2.08 -10.27
N VAL A 59 -4.39 3.02 -9.32
CA VAL A 59 -5.12 4.29 -9.44
C VAL A 59 -4.33 5.31 -10.26
N VAL A 60 -3.06 5.55 -9.91
CA VAL A 60 -2.26 6.60 -10.55
C VAL A 60 -1.72 6.14 -11.92
N GLY A 61 -1.21 4.91 -11.99
CA GLY A 61 -0.54 4.41 -13.19
C GLY A 61 -1.50 3.88 -14.24
N ILE A 62 -2.56 3.16 -13.83
CA ILE A 62 -3.48 2.50 -14.76
C ILE A 62 -4.74 3.31 -14.97
N ALA A 63 -5.40 3.80 -13.91
CA ALA A 63 -6.60 4.64 -14.06
C ALA A 63 -6.28 6.10 -14.38
N GLY A 64 -5.05 6.57 -14.14
CA GLY A 64 -4.61 7.94 -14.44
C GLY A 64 -5.12 8.99 -13.45
N ASP A 65 -5.57 8.58 -12.28
CA ASP A 65 -6.13 9.43 -11.24
C ASP A 65 -5.09 9.71 -10.15
N LEU A 66 -4.61 10.95 -10.03
CA LEU A 66 -3.65 11.30 -8.98
C LEU A 66 -4.33 11.29 -7.61
N SER A 67 -3.83 10.44 -6.70
CA SER A 67 -4.32 10.32 -5.32
C SER A 67 -3.19 10.54 -4.33
N LEU A 68 -3.37 11.48 -3.40
CA LEU A 68 -2.45 11.82 -2.31
C LEU A 68 -2.97 11.41 -0.92
N GLY A 69 -4.14 10.79 -0.85
CA GLY A 69 -4.75 10.35 0.41
C GLY A 69 -4.59 8.85 0.71
N HIS A 70 -3.66 8.17 0.03
CA HIS A 70 -3.56 6.71 0.07
C HIS A 70 -3.16 6.17 1.46
N ALA A 71 -2.35 6.93 2.22
CA ALA A 71 -2.01 6.62 3.60
C ALA A 71 -3.23 6.64 4.54
N GLY A 72 -4.28 7.40 4.22
CA GLY A 72 -5.55 7.38 4.96
C GLY A 72 -6.22 6.00 4.91
N PHE A 73 -6.28 5.36 3.74
CA PHE A 73 -6.82 3.99 3.62
C PHE A 73 -5.94 2.97 4.34
N MET A 74 -4.62 3.15 4.33
CA MET A 74 -3.70 2.36 5.12
C MET A 74 -3.97 2.51 6.62
N SER A 75 -4.27 3.74 7.09
CA SER A 75 -4.63 4.02 8.48
C SER A 75 -5.92 3.29 8.90
N ILE A 76 -6.99 3.38 8.09
CA ILE A 76 -8.24 2.65 8.37
C ILE A 76 -7.95 1.15 8.55
N GLY A 77 -7.22 0.57 7.60
CA GLY A 77 -6.88 -0.85 7.66
C GLY A 77 -6.04 -1.22 8.89
N ALA A 78 -5.05 -0.38 9.25
CA ALA A 78 -4.19 -0.61 10.39
C ALA A 78 -4.98 -0.62 11.71
N TYR A 79 -5.81 0.39 11.95
CA TYR A 79 -6.55 0.51 13.21
C TYR A 79 -7.69 -0.50 13.32
N THR A 80 -8.48 -0.71 12.26
CA THR A 80 -9.53 -1.75 12.26
C THR A 80 -8.93 -3.15 12.36
N GLY A 81 -7.77 -3.38 11.70
CA GLY A 81 -7.03 -4.64 11.80
C GLY A 81 -6.51 -4.91 13.20
N ILE A 82 -5.92 -3.91 13.88
CA ILE A 82 -5.45 -4.04 15.26
C ILE A 82 -6.61 -4.35 16.20
N VAL A 83 -7.72 -3.60 16.12
CA VAL A 83 -8.91 -3.85 16.95
C VAL A 83 -9.42 -5.29 16.75
N THR A 84 -9.52 -5.74 15.50
CA THR A 84 -9.96 -7.10 15.18
C THR A 84 -9.00 -8.15 15.74
N ALA A 85 -7.68 -7.97 15.57
CA ALA A 85 -6.69 -8.93 16.04
C ALA A 85 -6.67 -9.05 17.56
N VAL A 86 -6.71 -7.92 18.29
CA VAL A 86 -6.72 -7.90 19.76
C VAL A 86 -8.03 -8.49 20.30
N SER A 87 -9.18 -8.16 19.70
CA SER A 87 -10.48 -8.73 20.12
C SER A 87 -10.51 -10.25 19.93
N MET A 88 -9.96 -10.76 18.82
CA MET A 88 -9.90 -12.21 18.59
C MET A 88 -8.90 -12.92 19.52
N GLN A 89 -7.77 -12.29 19.82
CA GLN A 89 -6.79 -12.83 20.77
C GLN A 89 -7.34 -12.84 22.19
N ALA A 90 -8.10 -11.80 22.59
CA ALA A 90 -8.82 -11.76 23.88
C ALA A 90 -9.86 -12.88 23.97
N ALA A 91 -10.49 -13.28 22.85
CA ALA A 91 -11.42 -14.41 22.77
C ALA A 91 -10.68 -15.78 22.67
N GLY A 92 -9.34 -15.84 22.79
CA GLY A 92 -8.56 -17.08 22.75
C GLY A 92 -8.28 -17.63 21.36
N ALA A 93 -8.48 -16.86 20.28
CA ALA A 93 -8.18 -17.31 18.93
C ALA A 93 -6.66 -17.41 18.66
N PRO A 94 -6.21 -18.36 17.83
CA PRO A 94 -4.81 -18.47 17.46
C PRO A 94 -4.33 -17.24 16.70
N GLN A 95 -3.08 -16.85 16.91
CA GLN A 95 -2.47 -15.64 16.32
C GLN A 95 -2.56 -15.60 14.79
N THR A 96 -2.44 -16.73 14.12
CA THR A 96 -2.55 -16.82 12.66
C THR A 96 -3.94 -16.49 12.15
N LEU A 97 -4.98 -16.94 12.86
CA LEU A 97 -6.38 -16.66 12.51
C LEU A 97 -6.70 -15.19 12.77
N ALA A 98 -6.21 -14.62 13.88
CA ALA A 98 -6.35 -13.21 14.19
C ALA A 98 -5.67 -12.33 13.12
N LEU A 99 -4.50 -12.74 12.60
CA LEU A 99 -3.80 -12.05 11.51
C LEU A 99 -4.64 -12.07 10.21
N VAL A 100 -5.12 -13.22 9.79
CA VAL A 100 -5.92 -13.33 8.56
C VAL A 100 -7.21 -12.51 8.68
N ALA A 101 -7.91 -12.62 9.81
CA ALA A 101 -9.12 -11.84 10.07
C ALA A 101 -8.84 -10.33 10.06
N SER A 102 -7.73 -9.89 10.68
CA SER A 102 -7.34 -8.47 10.68
C SER A 102 -7.12 -7.92 9.27
N ILE A 103 -6.47 -8.68 8.39
CA ILE A 103 -6.23 -8.30 7.00
C ILE A 103 -7.55 -8.20 6.22
N VAL A 104 -8.44 -9.18 6.37
CA VAL A 104 -9.74 -9.20 5.68
C VAL A 104 -10.63 -8.06 6.16
N VAL A 105 -10.74 -7.86 7.47
CA VAL A 105 -11.57 -6.78 8.06
C VAL A 105 -10.98 -5.41 7.72
N GLY A 106 -9.66 -5.24 7.81
CA GLY A 106 -8.97 -4.02 7.42
C GLY A 106 -9.18 -3.66 5.94
N ALA A 107 -9.09 -4.66 5.04
CA ALA A 107 -9.39 -4.49 3.63
C ALA A 107 -10.86 -4.09 3.39
N PHE A 108 -11.80 -4.72 4.09
CA PHE A 108 -13.23 -4.43 3.96
C PHE A 108 -13.57 -3.01 4.39
N PHE A 109 -13.13 -2.56 5.57
CA PHE A 109 -13.42 -1.21 6.05
C PHE A 109 -12.76 -0.14 5.19
N ALA A 110 -11.54 -0.38 4.68
CA ALA A 110 -10.88 0.52 3.75
C ALA A 110 -11.60 0.55 2.38
N ALA A 111 -12.14 -0.57 1.90
CA ALA A 111 -12.96 -0.61 0.69
C ALA A 111 -14.26 0.19 0.85
N VAL A 112 -14.96 0.04 1.98
CA VAL A 112 -16.17 0.80 2.30
C VAL A 112 -15.86 2.30 2.36
N ALA A 113 -14.79 2.70 3.06
CA ALA A 113 -14.35 4.09 3.11
C ALA A 113 -13.97 4.61 1.70
N GLY A 114 -13.25 3.81 0.91
CA GLY A 114 -12.92 4.12 -0.48
C GLY A 114 -14.16 4.30 -1.35
N PHE A 115 -15.19 3.51 -1.15
CA PHE A 115 -16.46 3.67 -1.87
C PHE A 115 -17.15 4.98 -1.47
N ILE A 116 -17.30 5.26 -0.17
CA ILE A 116 -17.97 6.47 0.35
C ILE A 116 -17.23 7.73 -0.12
N ILE A 117 -15.90 7.75 0.03
CA ILE A 117 -15.05 8.89 -0.37
C ILE A 117 -14.99 9.01 -1.90
N GLY A 118 -14.97 7.90 -2.62
CA GLY A 118 -14.94 7.87 -4.07
C GLY A 118 -16.13 8.55 -4.75
N ILE A 119 -17.33 8.53 -4.14
CA ILE A 119 -18.52 9.16 -4.69
C ILE A 119 -18.31 10.66 -4.97
N PRO A 120 -17.91 11.50 -3.99
CA PRO A 120 -17.64 12.91 -4.24
C PRO A 120 -16.33 13.16 -4.98
N VAL A 121 -15.29 12.39 -4.64
CA VAL A 121 -13.91 12.62 -5.12
C VAL A 121 -13.77 12.36 -6.60
N LEU A 122 -14.33 11.27 -7.13
CA LEU A 122 -14.20 10.92 -8.56
C LEU A 122 -15.03 11.81 -9.51
N ARG A 123 -15.83 12.74 -8.98
CA ARG A 123 -16.45 13.80 -9.77
C ARG A 123 -15.47 14.90 -10.14
N LEU A 124 -14.39 15.04 -9.38
CA LEU A 124 -13.32 16.00 -9.60
C LEU A 124 -12.31 15.48 -10.63
N ARG A 125 -11.45 16.35 -11.14
CA ARG A 125 -10.50 16.07 -12.21
C ARG A 125 -9.13 16.67 -11.90
N GLY A 126 -8.08 16.03 -12.40
CA GLY A 126 -6.72 16.56 -12.33
C GLY A 126 -6.28 16.87 -10.90
N ASP A 127 -5.70 18.05 -10.70
CA ASP A 127 -5.11 18.45 -9.42
C ASP A 127 -6.14 18.59 -8.29
N TYR A 128 -7.40 18.93 -8.61
CA TYR A 128 -8.47 19.00 -7.61
C TYR A 128 -8.75 17.65 -6.98
N LEU A 129 -8.62 16.57 -7.75
CA LEU A 129 -8.76 15.20 -7.23
C LEU A 129 -7.67 14.91 -6.20
N ALA A 130 -6.43 15.29 -6.51
CA ALA A 130 -5.29 15.08 -5.61
C ALA A 130 -5.44 15.87 -4.29
N ILE A 131 -5.84 17.14 -4.37
CA ILE A 131 -6.06 17.99 -3.19
C ILE A 131 -7.16 17.42 -2.29
N VAL A 132 -8.27 16.99 -2.87
CA VAL A 132 -9.40 16.47 -2.09
C VAL A 132 -9.08 15.09 -1.50
N THR A 133 -8.36 14.21 -2.22
CA THR A 133 -7.91 12.93 -1.64
C THR A 133 -6.95 13.13 -0.48
N LEU A 134 -6.07 14.13 -0.57
CA LEU A 134 -5.18 14.54 0.52
C LEU A 134 -5.99 15.01 1.74
N ALA A 135 -6.96 15.91 1.54
CA ALA A 135 -7.81 16.40 2.63
C ALA A 135 -8.56 15.25 3.32
N PHE A 136 -9.08 14.28 2.57
CA PHE A 136 -9.71 13.10 3.16
C PHE A 136 -8.70 12.22 3.93
N GLY A 137 -7.47 12.09 3.45
CA GLY A 137 -6.40 11.38 4.18
C GLY A 137 -6.14 12.01 5.55
N GLU A 138 -6.03 13.35 5.61
CA GLU A 138 -5.86 14.09 6.86
C GLU A 138 -7.10 13.99 7.76
N ILE A 139 -8.32 14.08 7.21
CA ILE A 139 -9.56 13.88 7.98
C ILE A 139 -9.58 12.49 8.63
N ILE A 140 -9.23 11.43 7.89
CA ILE A 140 -9.17 10.07 8.43
C ILE A 140 -8.16 10.01 9.59
N LYS A 141 -6.97 10.59 9.42
CA LYS A 141 -5.95 10.64 10.48
C LYS A 141 -6.47 11.32 11.73
N GLU A 142 -7.15 12.46 11.60
CA GLU A 142 -7.71 13.19 12.75
C GLU A 142 -8.88 12.42 13.40
N VAL A 143 -9.75 11.77 12.62
CA VAL A 143 -10.80 10.90 13.16
C VAL A 143 -10.20 9.77 13.98
N VAL A 144 -9.15 9.12 13.51
CA VAL A 144 -8.45 8.06 14.24
C VAL A 144 -7.78 8.60 15.50
N THR A 145 -7.23 9.81 15.45
CA THR A 145 -6.62 10.49 16.62
C THR A 145 -7.64 10.81 17.72
N CYS A 146 -8.91 11.04 17.36
CA CYS A 146 -10.00 11.26 18.32
C CYS A 146 -10.65 9.97 18.81
N LEU A 147 -10.27 8.80 18.27
CA LEU A 147 -10.92 7.54 18.58
C LEU A 147 -10.29 6.88 19.82
N ILE A 148 -11.13 6.48 20.79
CA ILE A 148 -10.72 5.67 21.93
C ILE A 148 -11.52 4.36 21.86
N VAL A 149 -10.80 3.23 21.84
CA VAL A 149 -11.39 1.89 21.69
C VAL A 149 -10.81 0.94 22.71
N GLY A 150 -11.67 0.20 23.38
CA GLY A 150 -11.30 -0.87 24.29
C GLY A 150 -12.18 -2.10 24.09
N VAL A 151 -11.69 -3.22 24.55
CA VAL A 151 -12.39 -4.51 24.52
C VAL A 151 -12.42 -5.09 25.92
N ASP A 152 -13.59 -5.56 26.35
CA ASP A 152 -13.79 -6.32 27.57
C ASP A 152 -14.63 -7.58 27.33
N ALA A 153 -15.02 -8.27 28.41
CA ALA A 153 -15.85 -9.49 28.35
C ALA A 153 -17.25 -9.24 27.74
N HIS A 154 -17.76 -7.99 27.74
CA HIS A 154 -19.04 -7.61 27.20
C HIS A 154 -19.00 -7.16 25.73
N GLY A 155 -17.80 -6.91 25.19
CA GLY A 155 -17.64 -6.55 23.80
C GLY A 155 -16.70 -5.36 23.55
N LEU A 156 -16.96 -4.65 22.47
CA LEU A 156 -16.15 -3.54 21.99
C LEU A 156 -16.76 -2.21 22.42
N HIS A 157 -16.01 -1.44 23.19
CA HIS A 157 -16.38 -0.10 23.64
C HIS A 157 -15.66 0.94 22.79
N VAL A 158 -16.42 1.91 22.24
CA VAL A 158 -15.91 2.95 21.35
C VAL A 158 -16.38 4.32 21.80
N ILE A 159 -15.46 5.25 21.99
CA ILE A 159 -15.73 6.64 22.34
C ILE A 159 -15.02 7.57 21.38
N PHE A 160 -15.71 8.62 20.93
CA PHE A 160 -15.12 9.69 20.15
C PHE A 160 -14.76 10.89 21.03
N ASN A 161 -13.50 11.19 21.19
CA ASN A 161 -12.99 12.32 21.97
C ASN A 161 -12.98 13.62 21.16
N LEU A 162 -14.14 14.13 20.79
CA LEU A 162 -14.30 15.36 20.01
C LEU A 162 -13.96 16.64 20.80
N LYS A 163 -14.02 16.59 22.13
CA LYS A 163 -13.80 17.76 23.01
C LYS A 163 -12.42 17.73 23.70
N GLY A 164 -11.60 16.73 23.46
CA GLY A 164 -10.29 16.59 24.12
C GLY A 164 -10.31 16.17 25.58
N ASN A 165 -11.49 15.94 26.17
CA ASN A 165 -11.66 15.67 27.60
C ASN A 165 -11.87 14.17 27.91
N ALA A 166 -12.16 13.34 26.92
CA ALA A 166 -12.36 11.91 27.16
C ALA A 166 -11.03 11.21 27.41
N THR A 167 -11.01 10.38 28.44
CA THR A 167 -9.86 9.57 28.86
C THR A 167 -10.17 8.08 28.68
N VAL A 168 -9.15 7.24 28.80
CA VAL A 168 -9.33 5.77 28.77
C VAL A 168 -10.25 5.30 29.88
N ASN A 169 -10.32 6.00 31.02
CA ASN A 169 -11.18 5.64 32.15
C ASN A 169 -12.67 5.81 31.82
N ASP A 170 -13.03 6.69 30.89
CA ASP A 170 -14.41 6.92 30.46
C ASP A 170 -14.99 5.75 29.66
N LEU A 171 -14.14 4.81 29.20
CA LEU A 171 -14.57 3.56 28.55
C LEU A 171 -15.30 2.63 29.53
N HIS A 172 -15.19 2.87 30.87
CA HIS A 172 -15.79 2.03 31.91
C HIS A 172 -15.59 0.53 31.68
N LEU A 173 -14.32 0.16 31.28
CA LEU A 173 -13.96 -1.22 31.06
C LEU A 173 -14.03 -2.00 32.36
N MET A 174 -14.57 -3.22 32.31
CA MET A 174 -14.54 -4.14 33.45
C MET A 174 -13.13 -4.61 33.78
N ASP A 175 -12.92 -5.20 34.95
CA ASP A 175 -11.69 -5.79 35.40
C ASP A 175 -11.17 -6.81 34.34
N GLY A 176 -9.98 -6.55 33.79
CA GLY A 176 -9.41 -7.33 32.70
C GLY A 176 -9.65 -6.78 31.29
N GLY A 177 -10.40 -5.68 31.13
CA GLY A 177 -10.56 -5.00 29.83
C GLY A 177 -9.25 -4.36 29.32
N ILE A 178 -9.05 -4.41 28.02
CA ILE A 178 -7.86 -3.90 27.34
C ILE A 178 -8.22 -2.65 26.53
N ALA A 179 -7.62 -1.50 26.85
CA ALA A 179 -7.71 -0.32 26.01
C ALA A 179 -6.73 -0.46 24.82
N ILE A 180 -7.26 -0.55 23.59
CA ILE A 180 -6.51 -0.80 22.37
C ILE A 180 -6.04 0.51 21.75
N ILE A 181 -6.98 1.44 21.52
CA ILE A 181 -6.70 2.77 20.93
C ILE A 181 -6.94 3.81 22.02
N LYS A 182 -5.94 4.67 22.22
CA LYS A 182 -5.92 5.68 23.29
C LYS A 182 -5.88 7.10 22.72
N GLY A 183 -6.72 7.38 21.73
CA GLY A 183 -6.78 8.69 21.10
C GLY A 183 -5.44 9.10 20.44
N ALA A 184 -4.91 10.26 20.80
CA ALA A 184 -3.67 10.83 20.25
C ALA A 184 -2.43 9.94 20.44
N GLN A 185 -2.39 9.08 21.46
CA GLN A 185 -1.30 8.11 21.65
C GLN A 185 -1.35 6.96 20.62
N GLY A 186 -2.50 6.80 19.93
CA GLY A 186 -2.73 5.72 18.99
C GLY A 186 -2.98 4.37 19.66
N ALA A 187 -2.70 3.29 18.94
CA ALA A 187 -2.79 1.93 19.49
C ALA A 187 -1.53 1.62 20.31
N SER A 188 -1.70 1.05 21.50
CA SER A 188 -0.58 0.74 22.40
C SER A 188 -0.84 -0.55 23.19
N GLY A 189 0.25 -1.27 23.55
CA GLY A 189 0.18 -2.52 24.29
C GLY A 189 -0.29 -3.72 23.45
N VAL A 190 -0.21 -3.62 22.14
CA VAL A 190 -0.57 -4.68 21.20
C VAL A 190 0.60 -5.65 21.03
N SER A 191 0.34 -6.96 21.14
CA SER A 191 1.34 -7.97 20.77
C SER A 191 1.58 -7.94 19.26
N THR A 192 2.83 -8.00 18.84
CA THR A 192 3.16 -8.10 17.42
C THR A 192 2.70 -9.46 16.88
N TYR A 193 1.85 -9.45 15.86
CA TYR A 193 1.29 -10.67 15.27
C TYR A 193 1.58 -10.82 13.78
N SER A 194 2.11 -9.78 13.14
CA SER A 194 2.44 -9.82 11.71
C SER A 194 3.72 -10.58 11.45
N THR A 195 3.74 -11.35 10.36
CA THR A 195 4.88 -12.14 9.93
C THR A 195 5.32 -11.78 8.51
N PHE A 196 6.60 -11.92 8.20
CA PHE A 196 7.14 -11.68 6.86
C PHE A 196 6.49 -12.59 5.80
N VAL A 197 6.19 -13.84 6.17
CA VAL A 197 5.50 -14.80 5.28
C VAL A 197 4.10 -14.30 4.91
N ALA A 198 3.33 -13.76 5.88
CA ALA A 198 2.03 -13.17 5.60
C ALA A 198 2.14 -11.95 4.67
N GLY A 199 3.18 -11.14 4.84
CA GLY A 199 3.47 -10.03 3.93
C GLY A 199 3.73 -10.49 2.50
N PHE A 200 4.50 -11.56 2.32
CA PHE A 200 4.73 -12.15 0.99
C PHE A 200 3.44 -12.68 0.36
N VAL A 201 2.64 -13.41 1.12
CA VAL A 201 1.34 -13.93 0.64
C VAL A 201 0.44 -12.76 0.22
N LEU A 202 0.42 -11.66 0.99
CA LEU A 202 -0.35 -10.47 0.66
C LEU A 202 0.15 -9.79 -0.63
N ILE A 203 1.47 -9.71 -0.86
CA ILE A 203 2.03 -9.21 -2.13
C ILE A 203 1.56 -10.07 -3.30
N MET A 204 1.60 -11.40 -3.16
CA MET A 204 1.15 -12.32 -4.21
C MET A 204 -0.33 -12.15 -4.50
N ILE A 205 -1.17 -12.05 -3.48
CA ILE A 205 -2.60 -11.78 -3.63
C ILE A 205 -2.82 -10.42 -4.33
N ALA A 206 -2.13 -9.37 -3.90
CA ALA A 206 -2.24 -8.04 -4.51
C ALA A 206 -1.85 -8.06 -6.00
N LEU A 207 -0.76 -8.72 -6.36
CA LEU A 207 -0.34 -8.89 -7.75
C LEU A 207 -1.39 -9.67 -8.56
N VAL A 208 -1.91 -10.79 -8.04
CA VAL A 208 -2.94 -11.58 -8.72
C VAL A 208 -4.20 -10.75 -8.95
N VAL A 209 -4.67 -10.05 -7.92
CA VAL A 209 -5.88 -9.20 -8.01
C VAL A 209 -5.68 -8.09 -9.06
N VAL A 210 -4.59 -7.34 -8.96
CA VAL A 210 -4.35 -6.19 -9.83
C VAL A 210 -4.06 -6.62 -11.27
N LEU A 211 -3.20 -7.61 -11.50
CA LEU A 211 -2.88 -8.07 -12.86
C LEU A 211 -4.09 -8.71 -13.56
N ASN A 212 -4.92 -9.48 -12.82
CA ASN A 212 -6.15 -10.03 -13.38
C ASN A 212 -7.18 -8.93 -13.66
N LEU A 213 -7.31 -7.93 -12.76
CA LEU A 213 -8.20 -6.78 -12.98
C LEU A 213 -7.79 -6.02 -14.24
N VAL A 214 -6.52 -5.69 -14.39
CA VAL A 214 -5.99 -4.94 -15.54
C VAL A 214 -6.22 -5.68 -16.85
N ARG A 215 -6.08 -7.00 -16.87
CA ARG A 215 -6.30 -7.84 -18.07
C ARG A 215 -7.76 -8.14 -18.37
N SER A 216 -8.64 -7.89 -17.44
CA SER A 216 -10.08 -8.13 -17.58
C SER A 216 -10.73 -7.15 -18.57
N ARG A 217 -12.00 -7.36 -18.87
CA ARG A 217 -12.81 -6.38 -19.63
C ARG A 217 -12.89 -5.04 -18.87
N THR A 218 -12.96 -5.11 -17.55
CA THR A 218 -12.98 -3.94 -16.67
C THR A 218 -11.68 -3.13 -16.77
N GLY A 219 -10.52 -3.80 -16.79
CA GLY A 219 -9.22 -3.14 -16.91
C GLY A 219 -9.07 -2.40 -18.24
N ARG A 220 -9.45 -3.02 -19.35
CA ARG A 220 -9.45 -2.34 -20.66
C ARG A 220 -10.39 -1.12 -20.71
N ALA A 221 -11.53 -1.19 -20.00
CA ALA A 221 -12.42 -0.03 -19.90
C ALA A 221 -11.80 1.08 -19.04
N ILE A 222 -11.05 0.75 -17.97
CA ILE A 222 -10.31 1.71 -17.16
C ILE A 222 -9.23 2.41 -17.99
N GLU A 223 -8.44 1.66 -18.77
CA GLU A 223 -7.42 2.21 -19.67
C GLU A 223 -8.04 3.10 -20.75
N ALA A 224 -9.14 2.69 -21.36
CA ALA A 224 -9.86 3.50 -22.35
C ALA A 224 -10.35 4.84 -21.77
N VAL A 225 -10.85 4.82 -20.52
CA VAL A 225 -11.26 6.04 -19.79
C VAL A 225 -10.06 6.95 -19.49
N ARG A 226 -8.92 6.39 -19.13
CA ARG A 226 -7.67 7.13 -18.91
C ARG A 226 -7.20 7.81 -20.22
N ASP A 227 -7.17 7.06 -21.31
CA ASP A 227 -6.61 7.55 -22.58
C ASP A 227 -7.49 8.63 -23.21
N ASN A 228 -8.81 8.43 -23.28
CA ASN A 228 -9.73 9.46 -23.72
C ASN A 228 -11.14 9.23 -23.14
N ARG A 229 -11.46 10.04 -22.14
CA ARG A 229 -12.73 9.98 -21.43
C ARG A 229 -13.94 10.22 -22.35
N ILE A 230 -13.87 11.24 -23.24
CA ILE A 230 -14.99 11.63 -24.11
C ILE A 230 -15.27 10.50 -25.12
N ALA A 231 -14.22 9.94 -25.71
CA ALA A 231 -14.36 8.81 -26.62
C ALA A 231 -14.90 7.56 -25.90
N ALA A 232 -14.50 7.30 -24.66
CA ALA A 232 -15.02 6.19 -23.87
C ALA A 232 -16.52 6.36 -23.56
N GLU A 233 -16.95 7.58 -23.19
CA GLU A 233 -18.37 7.91 -22.95
C GLU A 233 -19.21 7.77 -24.23
N SER A 234 -18.68 8.14 -25.39
CA SER A 234 -19.40 8.04 -26.68
C SER A 234 -19.70 6.61 -27.12
N VAL A 235 -18.89 5.64 -26.69
CA VAL A 235 -19.11 4.20 -26.93
C VAL A 235 -19.85 3.49 -25.77
N GLY A 236 -20.42 4.28 -24.83
CA GLY A 236 -21.27 3.76 -23.75
C GLY A 236 -20.51 3.27 -22.50
N ILE A 237 -19.22 3.57 -22.36
CA ILE A 237 -18.45 3.21 -21.15
C ILE A 237 -18.76 4.22 -20.05
N SER A 238 -19.31 3.75 -18.92
CA SER A 238 -19.60 4.62 -17.77
C SER A 238 -18.31 4.94 -16.98
N VAL A 239 -17.74 6.12 -17.20
CA VAL A 239 -16.46 6.59 -16.62
C VAL A 239 -16.43 6.45 -15.11
N THR A 240 -17.45 6.97 -14.41
CA THR A 240 -17.51 6.96 -12.95
C THR A 240 -17.48 5.55 -12.37
N LYS A 241 -18.17 4.60 -13.00
CA LYS A 241 -18.21 3.19 -12.55
C LYS A 241 -16.82 2.55 -12.59
N TYR A 242 -16.11 2.70 -13.71
CA TYR A 242 -14.81 2.04 -13.89
C TYR A 242 -13.71 2.67 -13.04
N ARG A 243 -13.73 4.00 -12.89
CA ARG A 243 -12.83 4.71 -11.95
C ARG A 243 -13.11 4.29 -10.50
N MET A 244 -14.39 4.16 -10.11
CA MET A 244 -14.79 3.71 -8.78
C MET A 244 -14.28 2.30 -8.49
N ILE A 245 -14.36 1.37 -9.44
CA ILE A 245 -13.85 0.00 -9.26
C ILE A 245 -12.34 0.03 -8.99
N ALA A 246 -11.56 0.76 -9.78
CA ALA A 246 -10.11 0.89 -9.57
C ALA A 246 -9.80 1.49 -8.18
N PHE A 247 -10.53 2.54 -7.80
CA PHE A 247 -10.33 3.25 -6.54
C PHE A 247 -10.67 2.38 -5.32
N VAL A 248 -11.81 1.66 -5.33
CA VAL A 248 -12.23 0.79 -4.23
C VAL A 248 -11.32 -0.42 -4.07
N VAL A 249 -10.91 -1.06 -5.19
CA VAL A 249 -9.95 -2.18 -5.12
C VAL A 249 -8.61 -1.72 -4.58
N SER A 250 -8.14 -0.55 -5.00
CA SER A 250 -6.92 0.04 -4.48
C SER A 250 -7.02 0.36 -2.98
N ALA A 251 -8.13 0.97 -2.53
CA ALA A 251 -8.39 1.23 -1.12
C ALA A 251 -8.42 -0.06 -0.28
N ALA A 252 -9.04 -1.13 -0.79
CA ALA A 252 -9.07 -2.44 -0.14
C ALA A 252 -7.66 -3.01 0.06
N LEU A 253 -6.82 -2.97 -0.98
CA LEU A 253 -5.43 -3.44 -0.91
C LEU A 253 -4.59 -2.58 0.05
N ALA A 254 -4.81 -1.25 0.05
CA ALA A 254 -4.17 -0.34 0.99
C ALA A 254 -4.56 -0.65 2.45
N GLY A 255 -5.85 -0.96 2.69
CA GLY A 255 -6.32 -1.40 4.01
C GLY A 255 -5.70 -2.72 4.45
N ALA A 256 -5.61 -3.70 3.56
CA ALA A 256 -4.93 -4.97 3.83
C ALA A 256 -3.45 -4.77 4.21
N ALA A 257 -2.75 -3.91 3.47
CA ALA A 257 -1.37 -3.53 3.78
C ALA A 257 -1.27 -2.80 5.13
N GLY A 258 -2.26 -1.95 5.43
CA GLY A 258 -2.37 -1.24 6.71
C GLY A 258 -2.51 -2.20 7.90
N ALA A 259 -3.40 -3.19 7.80
CA ALA A 259 -3.59 -4.20 8.84
C ALA A 259 -2.32 -5.01 9.11
N LEU A 260 -1.61 -5.41 8.05
CA LEU A 260 -0.31 -6.07 8.16
C LEU A 260 0.74 -5.16 8.81
N PHE A 261 0.81 -3.89 8.38
CA PHE A 261 1.74 -2.90 8.93
C PHE A 261 1.46 -2.64 10.41
N GLY A 262 0.19 -2.44 10.78
CA GLY A 262 -0.24 -2.19 12.16
C GLY A 262 0.15 -3.31 13.12
N GLY A 263 0.01 -4.57 12.67
CA GLY A 263 0.35 -5.74 13.48
C GLY A 263 1.85 -5.97 13.69
N ASN A 264 2.72 -5.17 13.07
CA ASN A 264 4.18 -5.23 13.27
C ASN A 264 4.67 -4.35 14.43
N PHE A 265 3.83 -3.44 14.93
CA PHE A 265 4.20 -2.49 15.96
C PHE A 265 3.41 -2.73 17.24
N SER A 266 4.10 -2.72 18.39
CA SER A 266 3.45 -2.73 19.70
C SER A 266 2.82 -1.39 20.06
N GLN A 267 3.30 -0.31 19.43
CA GLN A 267 2.73 1.03 19.52
C GLN A 267 2.65 1.66 18.14
N LEU A 268 1.48 2.11 17.75
CA LEU A 268 1.20 2.71 16.44
C LEU A 268 0.49 4.04 16.60
N SER A 269 1.18 5.14 16.27
CA SER A 269 0.58 6.48 16.22
C SER A 269 -0.07 6.77 14.87
N ALA A 270 -1.17 7.52 14.88
CA ALA A 270 -1.84 8.01 13.67
C ALA A 270 -0.94 8.92 12.82
N THR A 271 0.04 9.58 13.43
CA THR A 271 1.01 10.45 12.74
C THR A 271 1.88 9.73 11.72
N LYS A 272 1.97 8.39 11.77
CA LYS A 272 2.66 7.59 10.73
C LYS A 272 1.91 7.53 9.41
N PHE A 273 0.65 7.91 9.37
CA PHE A 273 -0.21 7.89 8.17
C PHE A 273 -0.50 9.29 7.66
N ASP A 274 0.50 10.16 7.70
CA ASP A 274 0.44 11.54 7.28
C ASP A 274 0.58 11.73 5.76
N PHE A 275 0.53 12.98 5.35
CA PHE A 275 0.77 13.41 3.97
C PHE A 275 2.15 12.95 3.44
N ASN A 276 3.20 13.01 4.28
CA ASN A 276 4.55 12.61 3.87
C ASN A 276 4.60 11.13 3.47
N THR A 277 3.88 10.29 4.21
CA THR A 277 3.77 8.85 3.88
C THR A 277 3.02 8.64 2.56
N SER A 278 1.96 9.41 2.28
CA SER A 278 1.26 9.35 0.99
C SER A 278 2.17 9.76 -0.17
N ILE A 279 2.96 10.83 -0.01
CA ILE A 279 3.95 11.26 -1.01
C ILE A 279 5.03 10.17 -1.20
N LEU A 280 5.54 9.58 -0.11
CA LEU A 280 6.56 8.54 -0.19
C LEU A 280 6.08 7.36 -1.05
N ILE A 281 4.83 6.91 -0.84
CA ILE A 281 4.24 5.83 -1.64
C ILE A 281 4.09 6.26 -3.11
N LEU A 282 3.69 7.50 -3.37
CA LEU A 282 3.61 8.05 -4.73
C LEU A 282 4.99 8.06 -5.40
N VAL A 283 6.04 8.44 -4.67
CA VAL A 283 7.43 8.41 -5.16
C VAL A 283 7.83 6.99 -5.56
N PHE A 284 7.45 5.96 -4.80
CA PHE A 284 7.71 4.56 -5.17
C PHE A 284 7.07 4.20 -6.52
N VAL A 285 5.85 4.67 -6.76
CA VAL A 285 5.12 4.39 -8.01
C VAL A 285 5.71 5.17 -9.18
N VAL A 286 6.03 6.45 -8.99
CA VAL A 286 6.59 7.30 -10.04
C VAL A 286 7.98 6.83 -10.44
N LEU A 287 8.87 6.53 -9.49
CA LEU A 287 10.21 6.02 -9.75
C LEU A 287 10.18 4.60 -10.33
N GLY A 288 9.21 3.78 -9.90
CA GLY A 288 9.00 2.45 -10.49
C GLY A 288 8.44 2.48 -11.90
N GLY A 289 7.90 3.64 -12.33
CA GLY A 289 7.23 3.86 -13.61
C GLY A 289 5.73 3.65 -13.51
N LEU A 290 4.97 4.68 -13.89
CA LEU A 290 3.51 4.67 -13.89
C LEU A 290 2.98 3.53 -14.79
N GLY A 291 2.08 2.70 -14.25
CA GLY A 291 1.55 1.51 -14.94
C GLY A 291 2.50 0.30 -14.97
N ASN A 292 3.73 0.43 -14.49
CA ASN A 292 4.69 -0.68 -14.44
C ASN A 292 4.73 -1.32 -13.04
N MET A 293 3.96 -2.40 -12.84
CA MET A 293 3.88 -3.07 -11.54
C MET A 293 5.24 -3.60 -11.03
N ARG A 294 6.13 -4.06 -11.94
CA ARG A 294 7.46 -4.56 -11.55
C ARG A 294 8.34 -3.46 -11.00
N GLY A 295 8.35 -2.33 -11.72
CA GLY A 295 9.12 -1.19 -11.30
C GLY A 295 8.69 -0.68 -9.94
N SER A 296 7.38 -0.60 -9.68
CA SER A 296 6.84 -0.16 -8.38
C SER A 296 7.20 -1.11 -7.24
N VAL A 297 7.18 -2.44 -7.47
CA VAL A 297 7.60 -3.42 -6.46
C VAL A 297 9.08 -3.24 -6.12
N ILE A 298 9.94 -3.12 -7.13
CA ILE A 298 11.39 -2.95 -6.93
C ILE A 298 11.67 -1.60 -6.25
N ALA A 299 11.05 -0.52 -6.74
CA ALA A 299 11.24 0.82 -6.18
C ALA A 299 10.78 0.87 -4.71
N ALA A 300 9.62 0.32 -4.37
CA ALA A 300 9.14 0.25 -3.00
C ALA A 300 10.10 -0.53 -2.10
N ALA A 301 10.58 -1.70 -2.54
CA ALA A 301 11.54 -2.49 -1.78
C ALA A 301 12.85 -1.73 -1.53
N VAL A 302 13.46 -1.20 -2.59
CA VAL A 302 14.76 -0.51 -2.52
C VAL A 302 14.65 0.77 -1.68
N LEU A 303 13.63 1.60 -1.95
CA LEU A 303 13.49 2.90 -1.29
C LEU A 303 13.05 2.79 0.18
N THR A 304 12.39 1.70 0.57
CA THR A 304 12.07 1.44 1.99
C THR A 304 13.30 0.96 2.75
N ILE A 305 14.20 0.19 2.13
CA ILE A 305 15.44 -0.28 2.76
C ILE A 305 16.47 0.85 2.85
N LEU A 306 16.49 1.75 1.88
CA LEU A 306 17.53 2.77 1.73
C LEU A 306 17.74 3.66 2.97
N PRO A 307 16.70 4.23 3.63
CA PRO A 307 16.89 5.03 4.85
C PRO A 307 17.50 4.24 6.00
N GLU A 308 17.25 2.94 6.07
CA GLU A 308 17.81 2.07 7.11
C GLU A 308 19.26 1.71 6.79
N ALA A 309 19.59 1.46 5.53
CA ALA A 309 20.97 1.25 5.10
C ALA A 309 21.84 2.49 5.28
N LEU A 310 21.25 3.69 5.17
CA LEU A 310 21.94 4.97 5.39
C LEU A 310 22.00 5.40 6.86
N ARG A 311 21.55 4.57 7.79
CA ARG A 311 21.52 4.91 9.22
C ARG A 311 22.91 5.19 9.82
N GLU A 312 23.95 4.60 9.26
CA GLU A 312 25.34 4.87 9.68
C GLU A 312 25.77 6.34 9.46
N PHE A 313 25.12 7.05 8.52
CA PHE A 313 25.37 8.47 8.28
C PHE A 313 24.69 9.41 9.28
N SER A 314 24.05 8.86 10.32
CA SER A 314 23.40 9.59 11.44
C SER A 314 22.63 10.85 11.01
N ASP A 315 23.14 12.06 11.29
CA ASP A 315 22.44 13.33 11.06
C ASP A 315 22.25 13.68 9.58
N TYR A 316 23.10 13.17 8.69
CA TYR A 316 23.03 13.42 7.25
C TYR A 316 22.12 12.42 6.50
N ARG A 317 21.52 11.45 7.19
CA ARG A 317 20.71 10.39 6.57
C ARG A 317 19.62 10.92 5.65
N MET A 318 18.84 11.91 6.10
CA MET A 318 17.75 12.48 5.32
C MET A 318 18.26 13.26 4.11
N LEU A 319 19.39 13.95 4.24
CA LEU A 319 20.02 14.69 3.14
C LEU A 319 20.55 13.72 2.08
N VAL A 320 21.25 12.67 2.48
CA VAL A 320 21.78 11.64 1.56
C VAL A 320 20.63 10.92 0.86
N TYR A 321 19.55 10.58 1.60
CA TYR A 321 18.35 9.98 1.05
C TYR A 321 17.72 10.88 -0.04
N ALA A 322 17.56 12.19 0.23
CA ALA A 322 17.03 13.13 -0.74
C ALA A 322 17.90 13.22 -2.01
N ILE A 323 19.23 13.29 -1.85
CA ILE A 323 20.17 13.32 -2.99
C ILE A 323 20.05 12.04 -3.83
N VAL A 324 20.01 10.87 -3.17
CA VAL A 324 19.84 9.58 -3.88
C VAL A 324 18.51 9.52 -4.63
N LEU A 325 17.42 9.99 -4.03
CA LEU A 325 16.12 10.07 -4.72
C LEU A 325 16.18 10.93 -5.98
N ILE A 326 16.78 12.12 -5.88
CA ILE A 326 16.95 13.03 -7.02
C ILE A 326 17.79 12.36 -8.11
N LEU A 327 18.91 11.73 -7.76
CA LEU A 327 19.77 11.02 -8.70
C LEU A 327 19.02 9.87 -9.41
N VAL A 328 18.28 9.05 -8.65
CA VAL A 328 17.49 7.95 -9.21
C VAL A 328 16.42 8.50 -10.16
N MET A 329 15.75 9.59 -9.79
CA MET A 329 14.72 10.23 -10.62
C MET A 329 15.31 10.76 -11.93
N ILE A 330 16.48 11.43 -11.89
CA ILE A 330 17.17 11.91 -13.06
C ILE A 330 17.62 10.74 -13.95
N CYS A 331 18.21 9.70 -13.36
CA CYS A 331 18.66 8.51 -14.10
C CYS A 331 17.52 7.76 -14.78
N THR A 332 16.34 7.70 -14.13
CA THR A 332 15.18 6.98 -14.67
C THR A 332 14.46 7.77 -15.76
N ASN A 333 14.38 9.10 -15.65
CA ASN A 333 13.58 9.93 -16.55
C ASN A 333 14.40 10.68 -17.61
N SER A 334 15.74 10.77 -17.49
CA SER A 334 16.58 11.48 -18.48
C SER A 334 16.65 10.72 -19.80
N PRO A 335 16.24 11.32 -20.93
CA PRO A 335 16.34 10.69 -22.25
C PRO A 335 17.78 10.41 -22.66
N GLN A 336 18.74 11.21 -22.20
CA GLN A 336 20.17 11.01 -22.47
C GLN A 336 20.70 9.75 -21.80
N ILE A 337 20.32 9.51 -20.55
CA ILE A 337 20.72 8.33 -19.79
C ILE A 337 20.02 7.08 -20.32
N GLN A 338 18.74 7.19 -20.69
CA GLN A 338 18.02 6.09 -21.34
C GLN A 338 18.64 5.72 -22.68
N GLY A 339 19.10 6.69 -23.47
CA GLY A 339 19.85 6.47 -24.71
C GLY A 339 21.21 5.80 -24.47
N PHE A 340 21.90 6.16 -23.38
CA PHE A 340 23.16 5.53 -23.00
C PHE A 340 22.94 4.07 -22.54
N ILE A 341 21.94 3.83 -21.70
CA ILE A 341 21.57 2.48 -21.25
C ILE A 341 21.08 1.62 -22.43
N ALA A 342 20.38 2.21 -23.40
CA ALA A 342 19.94 1.51 -24.62
C ALA A 342 21.11 1.04 -25.49
N ARG A 343 22.25 1.76 -25.48
CA ARG A 343 23.47 1.34 -26.18
C ARG A 343 24.13 0.09 -25.59
N PHE A 344 23.95 -0.14 -24.28
CA PHE A 344 24.44 -1.33 -23.58
C PHE A 344 23.47 -2.52 -23.62
N LYS A 345 22.20 -2.32 -24.03
CA LYS A 345 21.30 -3.45 -24.28
C LYS A 345 21.73 -4.15 -25.58
N PRO A 346 21.97 -5.48 -25.55
CA PRO A 346 22.30 -6.22 -26.77
C PRO A 346 21.14 -6.06 -27.76
N LYS A 347 21.43 -5.58 -28.97
CA LYS A 347 20.45 -5.45 -30.06
C LYS A 347 19.77 -6.79 -30.27
N LYS A 348 18.45 -6.85 -30.06
CA LYS A 348 17.65 -8.00 -30.47
C LYS A 348 17.74 -8.11 -31.98
N LYS A 349 18.36 -9.19 -32.46
CA LYS A 349 18.30 -9.60 -33.89
C LYS A 349 16.81 -9.73 -34.25
N GLY A 350 16.27 -8.83 -35.06
CA GLY A 350 14.87 -8.91 -35.52
C GLY A 350 14.23 -7.62 -36.04
N GLU A 351 14.96 -6.48 -36.05
CA GLU A 351 14.43 -5.20 -36.59
C GLU A 351 15.17 -4.69 -37.84
N VAL A 352 15.70 -5.59 -38.63
CA VAL A 352 16.45 -5.19 -39.85
C VAL A 352 15.64 -5.39 -41.14
N GLU A 353 14.41 -5.88 -41.11
CA GLU A 353 13.61 -6.15 -42.33
C GLU A 353 12.34 -5.29 -42.50
N ALA A 354 12.29 -4.09 -42.00
CA ALA A 354 11.13 -3.21 -42.18
C ALA A 354 11.48 -1.81 -42.71
N ASN A 355 12.62 -1.66 -43.44
CA ASN A 355 12.93 -0.45 -44.22
C ASN A 355 13.58 -0.85 -45.53
N VAL A 356 12.80 -1.43 -46.44
CA VAL A 356 13.01 -1.37 -47.88
C VAL A 356 11.64 -1.17 -48.54
#